data_f30d9e9f35c08373003141740635ef33
#
_entry.id   f30d9e9f35c08373003141740635ef33
#
_cell.length_a   1.000
_cell.length_b   1.000
_cell.length_c   1.000
_cell.angle_alpha   90.00
_cell.angle_beta   90.00
_cell.angle_gamma   90.00
#
_symmetry.space_group_name_H-M   'P 1'
#
loop_
_entity.id
_entity.type
_entity.pdbx_description
1 polymer ?
#
loop_
_entity_poly.entity_id
_entity_poly.type
_entity_poly.pdbx_seq_one_letter_code
_entity_poly.pdbx_strand_id
1 'polypeptide(L)'
;MAEEQNNDTGSKEQEIYDQRLEKAAKWREAGFNPYGNGYKPQHQAAEIHARHGTQSTEELDANPAVYDVAGRIVAMRSFGKAAFIKLRDRSGEIQVHMKKDALGDSYEVFKLADLGDFLAATGPVFRSKTGELTLSATKFTPLTKSLRPLPEKWHGLTDVEVRYRQRYLDMVSNPDVKATFLKRTKLVSFIRSFLDGRDFVEVETPMMHPLVSGAAARPFSTHHNALDIDLYMRIAPELYLKRLVVGGLERVYEINRNFRNEGISTRHNPEFTMLEFYQAYATYEDLMDLTEEMVSEAAKAVTGDTQVKYGEHVLDFGKGWKRISMTEAIREKVGSSLSDKDMADPDRLRAELLKTSHGESERRAIDAMNHGELVGALFEHHVEGTLVHPTFITHFPTAISPLARRNDKNPEITDRFELYVAGREIANAFSELNDPLDQKGRFLAQLEAKQRGQQETMDYDEDYIRALEHGMPPTAGEGIGIDRLAMLFTDSQSIRDVILFPLLKPLAK
;
A
#
# COMPACT_ATOMS: atom_id res chain seq x y z
N MET A 1 -19.54 3.74 -33.42
CA MET A 1 -18.07 3.62 -33.58
C MET A 1 -17.38 2.96 -32.36
N ALA A 2 -17.69 3.29 -31.11
CA ALA A 2 -17.09 2.58 -29.95
C ALA A 2 -17.62 1.14 -29.73
N GLU A 3 -18.90 0.88 -30.04
CA GLU A 3 -19.50 -0.45 -29.96
C GLU A 3 -19.03 -1.39 -31.09
N GLU A 4 -18.78 -0.89 -32.28
CA GLU A 4 -18.24 -1.70 -33.40
C GLU A 4 -16.76 -2.06 -33.18
N GLN A 5 -15.96 -1.17 -32.55
CA GLN A 5 -14.57 -1.49 -32.19
C GLN A 5 -14.47 -2.54 -31.07
N ASN A 6 -15.42 -2.57 -30.13
CA ASN A 6 -15.45 -3.54 -29.03
C ASN A 6 -15.87 -4.95 -29.52
N ASN A 7 -16.75 -5.05 -30.51
CA ASN A 7 -17.15 -6.32 -31.09
C ASN A 7 -16.04 -6.95 -31.95
N ASP A 8 -15.25 -6.16 -32.68
CA ASP A 8 -14.15 -6.63 -33.52
C ASP A 8 -12.94 -7.13 -32.70
N THR A 9 -12.65 -6.48 -31.57
CA THR A 9 -11.58 -6.92 -30.66
C THR A 9 -11.93 -8.22 -29.94
N GLY A 10 -13.18 -8.43 -29.50
CA GLY A 10 -13.64 -9.66 -28.89
C GLY A 10 -13.59 -10.87 -29.82
N SER A 11 -13.90 -10.66 -31.10
CA SER A 11 -13.84 -11.71 -32.15
C SER A 11 -12.40 -12.14 -32.45
N LYS A 12 -11.46 -11.20 -32.57
CA LYS A 12 -10.03 -11.49 -32.76
C LYS A 12 -9.37 -12.17 -31.55
N GLU A 13 -9.72 -11.78 -30.36
CA GLU A 13 -9.21 -12.44 -29.13
C GLU A 13 -9.70 -13.88 -29.04
N GLN A 14 -10.95 -14.16 -29.41
CA GLN A 14 -11.49 -15.51 -29.46
C GLN A 14 -10.79 -16.37 -30.53
N GLU A 15 -10.54 -15.86 -31.73
CA GLU A 15 -9.79 -16.54 -32.76
C GLU A 15 -8.38 -16.93 -32.31
N ILE A 16 -7.67 -16.02 -31.65
CA ILE A 16 -6.35 -16.28 -31.08
C ILE A 16 -6.42 -17.37 -30.01
N TYR A 17 -7.44 -17.31 -29.14
CA TYR A 17 -7.67 -18.31 -28.11
C TYR A 17 -7.84 -19.70 -28.72
N ASP A 18 -8.69 -19.85 -29.74
CA ASP A 18 -8.98 -21.12 -30.39
C ASP A 18 -7.73 -21.68 -31.11
N GLN A 19 -6.97 -20.83 -31.83
CA GLN A 19 -5.70 -21.21 -32.45
C GLN A 19 -4.68 -21.70 -31.40
N ARG A 20 -4.59 -21.05 -30.23
CA ARG A 20 -3.66 -21.47 -29.19
C ARG A 20 -4.12 -22.74 -28.47
N LEU A 21 -5.42 -22.98 -28.40
CA LEU A 21 -5.98 -24.24 -27.91
C LEU A 21 -5.59 -25.42 -28.81
N GLU A 22 -5.66 -25.22 -30.14
CA GLU A 22 -5.16 -26.23 -31.12
C GLU A 22 -3.65 -26.48 -30.97
N LYS A 23 -2.86 -25.43 -30.79
CA LYS A 23 -1.40 -25.56 -30.53
C LYS A 23 -1.12 -26.32 -29.23
N ALA A 24 -1.94 -26.14 -28.18
CA ALA A 24 -1.84 -26.93 -26.98
C ALA A 24 -2.14 -28.43 -27.22
N ALA A 25 -3.11 -28.73 -28.06
CA ALA A 25 -3.39 -30.12 -28.47
C ALA A 25 -2.20 -30.74 -29.21
N LYS A 26 -1.60 -30.00 -30.16
CA LYS A 26 -0.40 -30.44 -30.91
C LYS A 26 0.82 -30.65 -29.99
N TRP A 27 0.98 -29.89 -28.90
CA TRP A 27 2.00 -30.20 -27.90
C TRP A 27 1.76 -31.55 -27.22
N ARG A 28 0.48 -31.89 -26.90
CA ARG A 28 0.14 -33.22 -26.33
C ARG A 28 0.43 -34.35 -27.30
N GLU A 29 0.09 -34.18 -28.60
CA GLU A 29 0.40 -35.16 -29.66
C GLU A 29 1.91 -35.38 -29.80
N ALA A 30 2.72 -34.34 -29.61
CA ALA A 30 4.18 -34.41 -29.58
C ALA A 30 4.78 -34.95 -28.27
N GLY A 31 3.94 -35.40 -27.32
CA GLY A 31 4.36 -35.98 -26.06
C GLY A 31 4.65 -34.97 -24.92
N PHE A 32 4.31 -33.69 -25.11
CA PHE A 32 4.48 -32.66 -24.09
C PHE A 32 3.14 -32.31 -23.42
N ASN A 33 3.12 -32.28 -22.09
CA ASN A 33 1.96 -31.72 -21.37
C ASN A 33 2.00 -30.20 -21.42
N PRO A 34 1.01 -29.51 -22.07
CA PRO A 34 0.99 -28.04 -22.12
C PRO A 34 0.71 -27.35 -20.78
N TYR A 35 0.48 -28.11 -19.72
CA TYR A 35 0.29 -27.67 -18.34
C TYR A 35 1.01 -28.61 -17.38
N GLY A 36 2.25 -28.98 -17.74
CA GLY A 36 3.09 -29.86 -16.94
C GLY A 36 3.51 -29.25 -15.62
N ASN A 37 3.84 -30.10 -14.65
CA ASN A 37 4.38 -29.72 -13.36
C ASN A 37 5.70 -30.44 -13.08
N GLY A 38 6.35 -30.11 -11.95
CA GLY A 38 7.55 -30.81 -11.49
C GLY A 38 8.86 -30.32 -12.12
N TYR A 39 8.84 -29.42 -13.10
CA TYR A 39 10.05 -28.79 -13.62
C TYR A 39 10.67 -27.83 -12.60
N LYS A 40 11.96 -27.97 -12.36
CA LYS A 40 12.73 -27.12 -11.43
C LYS A 40 13.92 -26.52 -12.15
N PRO A 41 13.85 -25.26 -12.59
CA PRO A 41 15.00 -24.58 -13.20
C PRO A 41 16.13 -24.48 -12.19
N GLN A 42 17.36 -24.74 -12.65
CA GLN A 42 18.55 -24.73 -11.79
C GLN A 42 19.16 -23.35 -11.64
N HIS A 43 18.88 -22.43 -12.59
CA HIS A 43 19.51 -21.11 -12.65
C HIS A 43 18.47 -20.01 -12.91
N GLN A 44 18.85 -18.79 -12.53
CA GLN A 44 18.06 -17.58 -12.75
C GLN A 44 18.77 -16.65 -13.74
N ALA A 45 17.97 -15.81 -14.45
CA ALA A 45 18.49 -14.85 -15.41
C ALA A 45 19.52 -13.89 -14.79
N ALA A 46 19.23 -13.32 -13.60
CA ALA A 46 20.16 -12.41 -12.95
C ALA A 46 21.48 -13.07 -12.52
N GLU A 47 21.45 -14.33 -12.11
CA GLU A 47 22.66 -15.10 -11.77
C GLU A 47 23.58 -15.23 -12.98
N ILE A 48 23.02 -15.54 -14.15
CA ILE A 48 23.77 -15.68 -15.41
C ILE A 48 24.35 -14.31 -15.82
N HIS A 49 23.56 -13.25 -15.72
CA HIS A 49 24.05 -11.89 -15.99
C HIS A 49 25.14 -11.44 -15.02
N ALA A 50 25.02 -11.73 -13.74
CA ALA A 50 26.04 -11.40 -12.75
C ALA A 50 27.35 -12.12 -13.01
N ARG A 51 27.28 -13.38 -13.47
CA ARG A 51 28.47 -14.22 -13.71
C ARG A 51 29.15 -13.92 -15.03
N HIS A 52 28.40 -13.61 -16.07
CA HIS A 52 28.90 -13.53 -17.46
C HIS A 52 28.68 -12.15 -18.10
N GLY A 53 28.05 -11.22 -17.41
CA GLY A 53 27.66 -9.93 -17.99
C GLY A 53 28.80 -9.06 -18.50
N THR A 54 30.03 -9.24 -18.00
CA THR A 54 31.23 -8.48 -18.39
C THR A 54 32.19 -9.28 -19.28
N GLN A 55 31.95 -10.60 -19.47
CA GLN A 55 32.86 -11.47 -20.24
C GLN A 55 32.73 -11.22 -21.75
N SER A 56 33.88 -11.30 -22.45
CA SER A 56 33.96 -11.21 -23.91
C SER A 56 33.45 -12.50 -24.60
N THR A 57 33.31 -12.45 -25.90
CA THR A 57 32.94 -13.64 -26.70
C THR A 57 34.00 -14.73 -26.54
N GLU A 58 35.29 -14.36 -26.64
CA GLU A 58 36.44 -15.28 -26.55
C GLU A 58 36.51 -15.96 -25.18
N GLU A 59 36.19 -15.23 -24.10
CA GLU A 59 36.17 -15.78 -22.74
C GLU A 59 35.03 -16.78 -22.53
N LEU A 60 33.85 -16.50 -23.11
CA LEU A 60 32.71 -17.41 -23.07
C LEU A 60 32.93 -18.67 -23.90
N ASP A 61 33.55 -18.53 -25.07
CA ASP A 61 33.86 -19.66 -25.97
C ASP A 61 34.98 -20.55 -25.37
N ALA A 62 35.92 -19.99 -24.65
CA ALA A 62 36.97 -20.73 -23.97
C ALA A 62 36.48 -21.58 -22.80
N ASN A 63 35.43 -21.14 -22.12
CA ASN A 63 34.87 -21.80 -20.94
C ASN A 63 33.33 -21.89 -21.05
N PRO A 64 32.78 -22.71 -21.94
CA PRO A 64 31.34 -22.81 -22.13
C PRO A 64 30.65 -23.41 -20.89
N ALA A 65 29.84 -22.60 -20.19
CA ALA A 65 29.03 -23.05 -19.08
C ALA A 65 27.58 -23.26 -19.53
N VAL A 66 27.01 -24.42 -19.18
CA VAL A 66 25.64 -24.80 -19.51
C VAL A 66 24.70 -24.38 -18.40
N TYR A 67 23.63 -23.72 -18.77
CA TYR A 67 22.60 -23.22 -17.87
C TYR A 67 21.24 -23.82 -18.21
N ASP A 68 20.41 -23.98 -17.18
CA ASP A 68 19.03 -24.43 -17.25
C ASP A 68 18.15 -23.36 -16.65
N VAL A 69 17.36 -22.69 -17.48
CA VAL A 69 16.47 -21.58 -17.13
C VAL A 69 15.04 -21.86 -17.51
N ALA A 70 14.09 -21.27 -16.79
CA ALA A 70 12.69 -21.30 -17.19
C ALA A 70 12.04 -19.93 -16.97
N GLY A 71 11.11 -19.56 -17.83
CA GLY A 71 10.44 -18.27 -17.74
C GLY A 71 9.30 -18.12 -18.74
N ARG A 72 8.62 -16.98 -18.63
CA ARG A 72 7.59 -16.55 -19.59
C ARG A 72 8.25 -15.95 -20.82
N ILE A 73 7.79 -16.34 -22.00
CA ILE A 73 8.18 -15.69 -23.27
C ILE A 73 7.57 -14.28 -23.29
N VAL A 74 8.41 -13.26 -23.19
CA VAL A 74 8.01 -11.85 -23.23
C VAL A 74 8.41 -11.14 -24.52
N ALA A 75 9.24 -11.77 -25.33
CA ALA A 75 9.56 -11.35 -26.71
C ALA A 75 9.92 -12.56 -27.56
N MET A 76 9.57 -12.49 -28.84
CA MET A 76 9.90 -13.52 -29.82
C MET A 76 10.17 -12.88 -31.18
N ARG A 77 11.27 -13.26 -31.81
CA ARG A 77 11.61 -12.90 -33.22
C ARG A 77 12.07 -14.14 -33.95
N SER A 78 11.33 -14.56 -34.98
CA SER A 78 11.61 -15.76 -35.76
C SER A 78 12.23 -15.42 -37.12
N PHE A 79 13.24 -16.19 -37.52
CA PHE A 79 14.00 -16.04 -38.77
C PHE A 79 14.12 -17.38 -39.49
N GLY A 80 12.99 -17.98 -39.87
CA GLY A 80 12.94 -19.27 -40.55
C GLY A 80 13.43 -20.44 -39.69
N LYS A 81 14.71 -20.79 -39.77
CA LYS A 81 15.34 -21.91 -39.03
C LYS A 81 15.88 -21.54 -37.66
N ALA A 82 15.69 -20.29 -37.21
CA ALA A 82 16.13 -19.82 -35.94
C ALA A 82 15.14 -18.82 -35.35
N ALA A 83 15.13 -18.68 -34.04
CA ALA A 83 14.39 -17.65 -33.33
C ALA A 83 15.17 -17.15 -32.12
N PHE A 84 14.99 -15.89 -31.79
CA PHE A 84 15.37 -15.34 -30.49
C PHE A 84 14.12 -15.10 -29.68
N ILE A 85 14.11 -15.63 -28.44
CA ILE A 85 13.06 -15.35 -27.45
C ILE A 85 13.69 -14.70 -26.24
N LYS A 86 12.91 -13.91 -25.48
CA LYS A 86 13.28 -13.48 -24.14
C LYS A 86 12.43 -14.21 -23.12
N LEU A 87 13.09 -14.94 -22.24
CA LEU A 87 12.47 -15.57 -21.08
C LEU A 87 12.61 -14.64 -19.87
N ARG A 88 11.48 -14.35 -19.23
CA ARG A 88 11.42 -13.58 -18.00
C ARG A 88 11.11 -14.51 -16.84
N ASP A 89 12.01 -14.56 -15.86
CA ASP A 89 11.81 -15.23 -14.59
C ASP A 89 11.55 -14.22 -13.44
N ARG A 90 11.68 -14.67 -12.20
CA ARG A 90 11.52 -13.80 -11.02
C ARG A 90 12.62 -12.75 -10.87
N SER A 91 13.80 -13.00 -11.42
CA SER A 91 15.03 -12.22 -11.26
C SER A 91 15.29 -11.25 -12.41
N GLY A 92 14.75 -11.51 -13.60
CA GLY A 92 14.99 -10.70 -14.78
C GLY A 92 14.68 -11.38 -16.08
N GLU A 93 15.33 -10.94 -17.16
CA GLU A 93 15.16 -11.50 -18.53
C GLU A 93 16.48 -12.04 -19.03
N ILE A 94 16.42 -13.15 -19.78
CA ILE A 94 17.55 -13.66 -20.55
C ILE A 94 17.12 -13.94 -21.99
N GLN A 95 17.97 -13.58 -22.95
CA GLN A 95 17.76 -13.93 -24.34
C GLN A 95 18.12 -15.41 -24.56
N VAL A 96 17.27 -16.12 -25.31
CA VAL A 96 17.50 -17.52 -25.70
C VAL A 96 17.44 -17.64 -27.19
N HIS A 97 18.45 -18.27 -27.79
CA HIS A 97 18.54 -18.57 -29.19
C HIS A 97 18.06 -20.00 -29.44
N MET A 98 16.96 -20.14 -30.16
CA MET A 98 16.35 -21.41 -30.58
C MET A 98 16.73 -21.67 -32.00
N LYS A 99 17.51 -22.72 -32.30
CA LYS A 99 18.07 -23.01 -33.60
C LYS A 99 17.69 -24.42 -34.05
N LYS A 100 17.20 -24.58 -35.29
CA LYS A 100 16.77 -25.91 -35.83
C LYS A 100 17.92 -26.89 -35.81
N ASP A 101 19.14 -26.46 -36.18
CA ASP A 101 20.31 -27.33 -36.23
C ASP A 101 20.72 -27.88 -34.84
N ALA A 102 20.43 -27.14 -33.75
CA ALA A 102 20.75 -27.54 -32.37
C ALA A 102 19.61 -28.36 -31.74
N LEU A 103 18.35 -28.07 -32.10
CA LEU A 103 17.15 -28.68 -31.51
C LEU A 103 16.59 -29.84 -32.32
N GLY A 104 17.04 -30.03 -33.58
CA GLY A 104 16.52 -31.06 -34.46
C GLY A 104 15.02 -30.97 -34.67
N ASP A 105 14.33 -32.12 -34.60
CA ASP A 105 12.87 -32.19 -34.77
C ASP A 105 12.07 -31.47 -33.69
N SER A 106 12.65 -31.31 -32.52
CA SER A 106 12.02 -30.53 -31.43
C SER A 106 11.79 -29.06 -31.81
N TYR A 107 12.52 -28.53 -32.82
CA TYR A 107 12.29 -27.18 -33.30
C TYR A 107 10.88 -26.99 -33.89
N GLU A 108 10.29 -28.02 -34.49
CA GLU A 108 8.92 -27.96 -35.00
C GLU A 108 7.90 -27.84 -33.87
N VAL A 109 8.17 -28.46 -32.71
CA VAL A 109 7.36 -28.29 -31.50
C VAL A 109 7.51 -26.89 -30.93
N PHE A 110 8.72 -26.32 -30.95
CA PHE A 110 8.97 -24.93 -30.52
C PHE A 110 8.18 -23.93 -31.37
N LYS A 111 7.96 -24.14 -32.66
CA LYS A 111 7.15 -23.25 -33.52
C LYS A 111 5.71 -23.09 -33.06
N LEU A 112 5.19 -23.99 -32.23
CA LEU A 112 3.87 -23.89 -31.63
C LEU A 112 3.83 -22.98 -30.43
N ALA A 113 5.00 -22.50 -29.95
CA ALA A 113 5.07 -21.55 -28.84
C ALA A 113 4.63 -20.15 -29.26
N ASP A 114 3.99 -19.45 -28.34
CA ASP A 114 3.49 -18.10 -28.53
C ASP A 114 4.02 -17.17 -27.42
N LEU A 115 3.91 -15.86 -27.63
CA LEU A 115 4.11 -14.86 -26.61
C LEU A 115 3.18 -15.14 -25.42
N GLY A 116 3.75 -15.14 -24.22
CA GLY A 116 3.03 -15.46 -22.99
C GLY A 116 3.21 -16.88 -22.49
N ASP A 117 3.63 -17.83 -23.35
CA ASP A 117 3.92 -19.20 -22.92
C ASP A 117 5.08 -19.26 -21.93
N PHE A 118 5.10 -20.30 -21.10
CA PHE A 118 6.26 -20.62 -20.27
C PHE A 118 7.05 -21.75 -20.90
N LEU A 119 8.34 -21.53 -21.03
CA LEU A 119 9.30 -22.53 -21.50
C LEU A 119 10.47 -22.65 -20.54
N ALA A 120 11.09 -23.84 -20.54
CA ALA A 120 12.44 -24.04 -20.05
C ALA A 120 13.40 -24.22 -21.23
N ALA A 121 14.63 -23.77 -21.06
CA ALA A 121 15.70 -23.91 -22.03
C ALA A 121 17.04 -24.25 -21.35
N THR A 122 17.76 -25.22 -21.92
CA THR A 122 19.08 -25.61 -21.42
C THR A 122 20.12 -25.41 -22.52
N GLY A 123 21.26 -24.85 -22.21
CA GLY A 123 22.35 -24.67 -23.19
C GLY A 123 23.47 -23.76 -22.68
N PRO A 124 24.56 -23.65 -23.44
CA PRO A 124 25.63 -22.72 -23.12
C PRO A 124 25.24 -21.26 -23.41
N VAL A 125 25.95 -20.32 -22.77
CA VAL A 125 25.80 -18.89 -23.05
C VAL A 125 26.87 -18.39 -24.01
N PHE A 126 26.50 -17.40 -24.82
CA PHE A 126 27.38 -16.75 -25.80
C PHE A 126 26.95 -15.28 -25.98
N ARG A 127 27.77 -14.48 -26.65
CA ARG A 127 27.41 -13.13 -27.11
C ARG A 127 26.80 -13.18 -28.51
N SER A 128 25.60 -12.62 -28.63
CA SER A 128 24.98 -12.41 -29.95
C SER A 128 25.77 -11.37 -30.76
N LYS A 129 25.50 -11.26 -32.06
CA LYS A 129 26.13 -10.26 -32.95
C LYS A 129 25.91 -8.80 -32.44
N THR A 130 24.87 -8.57 -31.67
CA THR A 130 24.59 -7.27 -31.05
C THR A 130 25.17 -7.11 -29.64
N GLY A 131 25.98 -8.07 -29.19
CA GLY A 131 26.63 -8.06 -27.87
C GLY A 131 25.73 -8.53 -26.71
N GLU A 132 24.47 -8.94 -26.97
CA GLU A 132 23.54 -9.40 -25.92
C GLU A 132 23.94 -10.80 -25.43
N LEU A 133 24.02 -10.97 -24.09
CA LEU A 133 24.28 -12.27 -23.48
C LEU A 133 23.09 -13.20 -23.74
N THR A 134 23.34 -14.35 -24.38
CA THR A 134 22.31 -15.19 -24.95
C THR A 134 22.58 -16.66 -24.61
N LEU A 135 21.55 -17.39 -24.17
CA LEU A 135 21.62 -18.84 -24.00
C LEU A 135 21.36 -19.51 -25.36
N SER A 136 22.28 -20.34 -25.84
CA SER A 136 22.10 -21.17 -27.05
C SER A 136 21.41 -22.47 -26.67
N ALA A 137 20.11 -22.57 -26.90
CA ALA A 137 19.32 -23.73 -26.49
C ALA A 137 19.75 -25.00 -27.23
N THR A 138 20.18 -26.02 -26.51
CA THR A 138 20.40 -27.39 -26.96
C THR A 138 19.21 -28.30 -26.63
N LYS A 139 18.42 -27.88 -25.65
CA LYS A 139 17.18 -28.53 -25.22
C LYS A 139 16.16 -27.48 -24.78
N PHE A 140 14.88 -27.74 -24.98
CA PHE A 140 13.81 -26.96 -24.36
C PHE A 140 12.67 -27.88 -23.92
N THR A 141 11.83 -27.34 -23.01
CA THR A 141 10.65 -28.03 -22.53
C THR A 141 9.50 -27.02 -22.44
N PRO A 142 8.36 -27.25 -23.15
CA PRO A 142 7.14 -26.50 -22.92
C PRO A 142 6.62 -26.75 -21.50
N LEU A 143 6.25 -25.68 -20.79
CA LEU A 143 5.76 -25.78 -19.40
C LEU A 143 4.31 -25.35 -19.27
N THR A 144 3.93 -24.21 -19.89
CA THR A 144 2.56 -23.72 -19.81
C THR A 144 2.19 -23.00 -21.10
N LYS A 145 1.06 -23.40 -21.70
CA LYS A 145 0.46 -22.70 -22.85
C LYS A 145 -0.39 -21.53 -22.37
N SER A 146 -0.09 -20.33 -22.87
CA SER A 146 -0.91 -19.14 -22.68
C SER A 146 -2.00 -19.08 -23.74
N LEU A 147 -3.26 -19.26 -23.35
CA LEU A 147 -4.37 -19.28 -24.32
C LEU A 147 -4.80 -17.87 -24.74
N ARG A 148 -4.72 -16.88 -23.86
CA ARG A 148 -5.04 -15.48 -24.18
C ARG A 148 -3.79 -14.69 -24.53
N PRO A 149 -3.86 -13.75 -25.50
CA PRO A 149 -2.71 -12.90 -25.83
C PRO A 149 -2.36 -11.98 -24.67
N LEU A 150 -1.07 -11.67 -24.53
CA LEU A 150 -0.66 -10.56 -23.66
C LEU A 150 -1.03 -9.22 -24.31
N PRO A 151 -1.27 -8.17 -23.54
CA PRO A 151 -1.44 -6.81 -24.05
C PRO A 151 -0.27 -6.39 -24.96
N GLU A 152 -0.56 -5.55 -25.97
CA GLU A 152 0.46 -5.12 -26.92
C GLU A 152 1.67 -4.45 -26.23
N LYS A 153 2.86 -4.87 -26.65
CA LYS A 153 4.13 -4.50 -26.00
C LYS A 153 4.48 -3.01 -26.09
N TRP A 154 3.99 -2.31 -27.12
CA TRP A 154 4.41 -0.95 -27.44
C TRP A 154 3.72 0.13 -26.58
N HIS A 155 2.55 -0.16 -26.05
CA HIS A 155 1.79 0.77 -25.22
C HIS A 155 1.56 0.25 -23.80
N GLY A 156 1.95 -1.03 -23.51
CA GLY A 156 1.63 -1.68 -22.25
C GLY A 156 0.11 -1.76 -22.03
N LEU A 157 -0.30 -2.05 -20.83
CA LEU A 157 -1.68 -1.89 -20.39
C LEU A 157 -1.85 -0.44 -19.88
N THR A 158 -2.38 0.47 -20.73
CA THR A 158 -2.48 1.90 -20.43
C THR A 158 -3.77 2.29 -19.73
N ASP A 159 -4.87 1.57 -19.98
CA ASP A 159 -6.13 1.81 -19.30
C ASP A 159 -6.01 1.52 -17.80
N VAL A 160 -6.13 2.56 -16.99
CA VAL A 160 -5.92 2.51 -15.54
C VAL A 160 -6.94 1.59 -14.86
N GLU A 161 -8.18 1.55 -15.32
CA GLU A 161 -9.20 0.70 -14.73
C GLU A 161 -8.95 -0.78 -15.03
N VAL A 162 -8.57 -1.10 -16.26
CA VAL A 162 -8.19 -2.46 -16.67
C VAL A 162 -6.93 -2.91 -15.89
N ARG A 163 -5.94 -2.03 -15.69
CA ARG A 163 -4.74 -2.30 -14.86
C ARG A 163 -5.10 -2.71 -13.44
N TYR A 164 -6.04 -2.04 -12.81
CA TYR A 164 -6.47 -2.39 -11.45
C TYR A 164 -7.30 -3.67 -11.39
N ARG A 165 -8.17 -3.91 -12.37
CA ARG A 165 -9.01 -5.13 -12.45
C ARG A 165 -8.21 -6.37 -12.82
N GLN A 166 -7.26 -6.23 -13.73
CA GLN A 166 -6.42 -7.30 -14.23
C GLN A 166 -4.95 -7.10 -13.81
N ARG A 167 -4.72 -6.93 -12.51
CA ARG A 167 -3.40 -6.66 -11.94
C ARG A 167 -2.33 -7.67 -12.40
N TYR A 168 -2.71 -8.92 -12.62
CA TYR A 168 -1.82 -9.95 -13.15
C TYR A 168 -1.30 -9.63 -14.58
N LEU A 169 -2.11 -9.00 -15.43
CA LEU A 169 -1.65 -8.50 -16.73
C LEU A 169 -0.82 -7.23 -16.60
N ASP A 170 -1.21 -6.32 -15.72
CA ASP A 170 -0.45 -5.10 -15.41
C ASP A 170 0.98 -5.44 -14.95
N MET A 171 1.15 -6.40 -14.02
CA MET A 171 2.45 -6.87 -13.57
C MET A 171 3.31 -7.55 -14.64
N VAL A 172 2.68 -8.17 -15.65
CA VAL A 172 3.39 -8.76 -16.80
C VAL A 172 3.82 -7.69 -17.79
N SER A 173 2.96 -6.72 -18.05
CA SER A 173 3.15 -5.70 -19.10
C SER A 173 3.98 -4.51 -18.62
N ASN A 174 3.86 -4.13 -17.34
CA ASN A 174 4.48 -2.97 -16.73
C ASN A 174 5.44 -3.42 -15.60
N PRO A 175 6.76 -3.56 -15.84
CA PRO A 175 7.72 -4.02 -14.84
C PRO A 175 7.77 -3.16 -13.57
N ASP A 176 7.51 -1.86 -13.68
CA ASP A 176 7.52 -0.91 -12.54
C ASP A 176 6.44 -1.23 -11.51
N VAL A 177 5.31 -1.79 -11.96
CA VAL A 177 4.23 -2.23 -11.06
C VAL A 177 4.71 -3.31 -10.11
N LYS A 178 5.47 -4.30 -10.62
CA LYS A 178 6.09 -5.33 -9.76
C LYS A 178 7.08 -4.71 -8.77
N ALA A 179 7.87 -3.73 -9.22
CA ALA A 179 8.84 -3.03 -8.36
C ALA A 179 8.14 -2.27 -7.21
N THR A 180 7.00 -1.63 -7.47
CA THR A 180 6.16 -0.98 -6.45
C THR A 180 5.78 -1.96 -5.33
N PHE A 181 5.26 -3.14 -5.67
CA PHE A 181 4.86 -4.14 -4.66
C PHE A 181 6.06 -4.75 -3.92
N LEU A 182 7.19 -4.94 -4.58
CA LEU A 182 8.43 -5.38 -3.91
C LEU A 182 8.94 -4.33 -2.92
N LYS A 183 8.90 -3.04 -3.28
CA LYS A 183 9.24 -1.94 -2.36
C LYS A 183 8.28 -1.89 -1.16
N ARG A 184 6.97 -2.06 -1.40
CA ARG A 184 5.97 -2.14 -0.32
C ARG A 184 6.25 -3.30 0.64
N THR A 185 6.58 -4.49 0.11
CA THR A 185 6.96 -5.64 0.94
C THR A 185 8.21 -5.35 1.75
N LYS A 186 9.22 -4.72 1.13
CA LYS A 186 10.46 -4.32 1.80
C LYS A 186 10.20 -3.31 2.93
N LEU A 187 9.30 -2.35 2.71
CA LEU A 187 8.86 -1.38 3.74
C LEU A 187 8.28 -2.10 4.96
N VAL A 188 7.30 -2.99 4.75
CA VAL A 188 6.67 -3.73 5.86
C VAL A 188 7.69 -4.60 6.61
N SER A 189 8.57 -5.29 5.89
CA SER A 189 9.63 -6.11 6.51
C SER A 189 10.61 -5.25 7.31
N PHE A 190 10.95 -4.06 6.81
CA PHE A 190 11.81 -3.12 7.53
C PHE A 190 11.17 -2.64 8.83
N ILE A 191 9.90 -2.22 8.78
CA ILE A 191 9.16 -1.73 9.96
C ILE A 191 9.09 -2.83 11.04
N ARG A 192 8.79 -4.07 10.67
CA ARG A 192 8.83 -5.20 11.61
C ARG A 192 10.20 -5.33 12.29
N SER A 193 11.26 -5.41 11.49
CA SER A 193 12.62 -5.54 12.04
C SER A 193 13.02 -4.34 12.91
N PHE A 194 12.55 -3.14 12.59
CA PHE A 194 12.82 -1.92 13.37
C PHE A 194 12.15 -1.97 14.74
N LEU A 195 10.89 -2.41 14.81
CA LEU A 195 10.13 -2.52 16.05
C LEU A 195 10.59 -3.73 16.89
N ASP A 196 10.79 -4.90 16.26
CA ASP A 196 11.33 -6.09 16.93
C ASP A 196 12.70 -5.80 17.58
N GLY A 197 13.56 -5.05 16.88
CA GLY A 197 14.86 -4.62 17.41
C GLY A 197 14.79 -3.63 18.58
N ARG A 198 13.58 -3.18 18.94
CA ARG A 198 13.28 -2.29 20.07
C ARG A 198 12.37 -2.92 21.11
N ASP A 199 12.34 -4.26 21.14
CA ASP A 199 11.58 -5.08 22.08
C ASP A 199 10.04 -4.90 21.98
N PHE A 200 9.52 -4.47 20.85
CA PHE A 200 8.09 -4.53 20.58
C PHE A 200 7.67 -5.95 20.21
N VAL A 201 6.49 -6.36 20.68
CA VAL A 201 5.89 -7.66 20.39
C VAL A 201 4.80 -7.50 19.31
N GLU A 202 4.94 -8.17 18.16
CA GLU A 202 3.87 -8.24 17.17
C GLU A 202 2.73 -9.12 17.68
N VAL A 203 1.50 -8.63 17.59
CA VAL A 203 0.30 -9.34 18.01
C VAL A 203 -0.76 -9.31 16.91
N GLU A 204 -1.77 -10.18 17.04
CA GLU A 204 -2.99 -10.15 16.24
C GLU A 204 -4.19 -10.00 17.16
N THR A 205 -5.03 -9.00 16.89
CA THR A 205 -6.28 -8.76 17.60
C THR A 205 -7.48 -9.03 16.69
N PRO A 206 -8.70 -9.18 17.23
CA PRO A 206 -9.85 -9.51 16.41
C PRO A 206 -10.11 -8.52 15.26
N MET A 207 -10.43 -9.05 14.07
CA MET A 207 -10.91 -8.26 12.92
C MET A 207 -12.41 -7.96 13.00
N MET A 208 -13.18 -8.82 13.69
CA MET A 208 -14.62 -8.66 13.90
C MET A 208 -14.87 -8.27 15.35
N HIS A 209 -15.47 -7.12 15.54
CA HIS A 209 -15.74 -6.55 16.85
C HIS A 209 -17.23 -6.59 17.19
N PRO A 210 -17.61 -6.81 18.45
CA PRO A 210 -19.02 -6.71 18.87
C PRO A 210 -19.51 -5.26 19.00
N LEU A 211 -18.58 -4.29 19.07
CA LEU A 211 -18.85 -2.86 19.22
C LEU A 211 -18.05 -2.06 18.20
N VAL A 212 -18.58 -0.92 17.79
CA VAL A 212 -17.87 0.05 16.94
C VAL A 212 -16.98 0.91 17.82
N SER A 213 -15.66 0.71 17.75
CA SER A 213 -14.72 1.38 18.67
C SER A 213 -13.33 1.59 18.05
N GLY A 214 -12.50 2.39 18.72
CA GLY A 214 -11.11 2.67 18.37
C GLY A 214 -10.89 3.82 17.38
N ALA A 215 -11.89 4.25 16.64
CA ALA A 215 -11.85 5.44 15.78
C ALA A 215 -13.27 5.90 15.44
N ALA A 216 -13.39 7.15 14.99
CA ALA A 216 -14.66 7.71 14.48
C ALA A 216 -14.74 7.46 12.97
N ALA A 217 -15.44 6.41 12.55
CA ALA A 217 -15.72 6.08 11.15
C ALA A 217 -16.94 5.17 11.02
N ARG A 218 -17.46 4.99 9.82
CA ARG A 218 -18.57 4.07 9.56
C ARG A 218 -18.07 2.63 9.42
N PRO A 219 -18.64 1.65 10.17
CA PRO A 219 -18.24 0.26 10.07
C PRO A 219 -18.91 -0.45 8.88
N PHE A 220 -18.29 -1.57 8.45
CA PHE A 220 -19.01 -2.65 7.77
C PHE A 220 -19.60 -3.57 8.82
N SER A 221 -20.86 -3.98 8.66
CA SER A 221 -21.54 -4.93 9.53
C SER A 221 -21.64 -6.30 8.89
N THR A 222 -21.63 -7.35 9.72
CA THR A 222 -21.89 -8.74 9.33
C THR A 222 -22.64 -9.43 10.44
N HIS A 223 -23.18 -10.64 10.18
CA HIS A 223 -23.96 -11.42 11.15
C HIS A 223 -23.33 -12.78 11.37
N HIS A 224 -23.15 -13.18 12.64
CA HIS A 224 -22.67 -14.49 13.02
C HIS A 224 -23.86 -15.45 13.25
N ASN A 225 -24.20 -16.28 12.26
CA ASN A 225 -25.42 -17.10 12.24
C ASN A 225 -25.56 -18.04 13.44
N ALA A 226 -24.47 -18.66 13.89
CA ALA A 226 -24.53 -19.65 14.96
C ALA A 226 -24.75 -19.04 16.36
N LEU A 227 -24.32 -17.80 16.57
CA LEU A 227 -24.50 -17.07 17.83
C LEU A 227 -25.66 -16.09 17.78
N ASP A 228 -26.24 -15.85 16.58
CA ASP A 228 -27.31 -14.88 16.33
C ASP A 228 -26.95 -13.48 16.83
N ILE A 229 -25.73 -13.01 16.48
CA ILE A 229 -25.21 -11.70 16.86
C ILE A 229 -24.67 -10.94 15.67
N ASP A 230 -24.82 -9.61 15.69
CA ASP A 230 -24.18 -8.71 14.74
C ASP A 230 -22.73 -8.42 15.16
N LEU A 231 -21.86 -8.36 14.17
CA LEU A 231 -20.45 -8.02 14.34
C LEU A 231 -20.08 -6.92 13.34
N TYR A 232 -19.05 -6.19 13.66
CA TYR A 232 -18.53 -5.10 12.85
C TYR A 232 -17.08 -5.38 12.44
N MET A 233 -16.74 -5.15 11.16
CA MET A 233 -15.34 -5.14 10.75
C MET A 233 -14.65 -3.97 11.46
N ARG A 234 -13.51 -4.22 12.09
CA ARG A 234 -12.82 -3.22 12.92
C ARG A 234 -12.43 -1.98 12.14
N ILE A 235 -12.60 -0.84 12.76
CA ILE A 235 -12.15 0.46 12.26
C ILE A 235 -10.69 0.71 12.65
N ALA A 236 -10.30 0.25 13.85
CA ALA A 236 -8.96 0.30 14.42
C ALA A 236 -8.79 -0.81 15.49
N PRO A 237 -7.60 -1.34 15.76
CA PRO A 237 -7.33 -2.30 16.84
C PRO A 237 -7.08 -1.63 18.20
N GLU A 238 -7.09 -0.31 18.30
CA GLU A 238 -6.65 0.54 19.40
C GLU A 238 -7.05 0.03 20.79
N LEU A 239 -8.36 -0.17 21.05
CA LEU A 239 -8.82 -0.56 22.37
C LEU A 239 -8.38 -1.98 22.79
N TYR A 240 -8.15 -2.88 21.82
CA TYR A 240 -7.58 -4.19 22.09
C TYR A 240 -6.09 -4.12 22.43
N LEU A 241 -5.32 -3.32 21.71
CA LEU A 241 -3.90 -3.14 21.97
C LEU A 241 -3.66 -2.48 23.35
N LYS A 242 -4.47 -1.49 23.72
CA LYS A 242 -4.44 -0.89 25.05
C LYS A 242 -4.76 -1.89 26.17
N ARG A 243 -5.71 -2.81 25.97
CA ARG A 243 -5.97 -3.91 26.93
C ARG A 243 -4.76 -4.83 27.08
N LEU A 244 -3.96 -5.04 26.02
CA LEU A 244 -2.71 -5.81 26.12
C LEU A 244 -1.65 -5.06 26.95
N VAL A 245 -1.60 -3.73 26.83
CA VAL A 245 -0.73 -2.90 27.70
C VAL A 245 -1.17 -3.00 29.17
N VAL A 246 -2.47 -2.95 29.46
CA VAL A 246 -3.00 -3.22 30.82
C VAL A 246 -2.59 -4.62 31.28
N GLY A 247 -2.57 -5.61 30.35
CA GLY A 247 -2.15 -6.98 30.62
C GLY A 247 -0.65 -7.18 30.79
N GLY A 248 0.17 -6.12 30.66
CA GLY A 248 1.62 -6.14 30.89
C GLY A 248 2.48 -6.30 29.62
N LEU A 249 1.92 -6.22 28.41
CA LEU A 249 2.69 -6.06 27.18
C LEU A 249 3.07 -4.60 27.02
N GLU A 250 4.21 -4.19 27.59
CA GLU A 250 4.63 -2.79 27.66
C GLU A 250 4.96 -2.17 26.30
N ARG A 251 5.32 -3.00 25.29
CA ARG A 251 5.59 -2.60 23.91
C ARG A 251 4.92 -3.58 22.97
N VAL A 252 3.90 -3.14 22.28
CA VAL A 252 3.07 -3.99 21.43
C VAL A 252 2.77 -3.31 20.11
N TYR A 253 2.75 -4.07 19.01
CA TYR A 253 2.32 -3.55 17.72
C TYR A 253 1.54 -4.58 16.91
N GLU A 254 0.75 -4.07 15.96
CA GLU A 254 0.04 -4.85 14.97
C GLU A 254 0.13 -4.18 13.60
N ILE A 255 0.51 -4.93 12.56
CA ILE A 255 0.41 -4.50 11.16
C ILE A 255 -0.68 -5.31 10.51
N ASN A 256 -1.86 -4.73 10.30
CA ASN A 256 -3.00 -5.47 9.78
C ASN A 256 -4.02 -4.56 9.07
N ARG A 257 -5.12 -5.17 8.61
CA ARG A 257 -6.20 -4.49 7.90
C ARG A 257 -7.17 -3.81 8.85
N ASN A 258 -7.59 -2.60 8.46
CA ASN A 258 -8.72 -1.89 9.02
C ASN A 258 -9.74 -1.61 7.92
N PHE A 259 -10.99 -1.38 8.30
CA PHE A 259 -12.12 -1.28 7.40
C PHE A 259 -12.95 -0.05 7.73
N ARG A 260 -13.19 0.81 6.73
CA ARG A 260 -14.05 1.99 6.86
C ARG A 260 -15.02 2.03 5.70
N ASN A 261 -16.33 2.03 5.99
CA ASN A 261 -17.39 2.04 4.99
C ASN A 261 -17.62 3.46 4.44
N GLU A 262 -16.60 3.95 3.75
CA GLU A 262 -16.52 5.30 3.20
C GLU A 262 -16.39 5.29 1.68
N GLY A 263 -16.36 6.48 1.07
CA GLY A 263 -16.22 6.63 -0.37
C GLY A 263 -14.84 6.19 -0.88
N ILE A 264 -14.81 5.66 -2.09
CA ILE A 264 -13.58 5.25 -2.78
C ILE A 264 -13.00 6.47 -3.50
N SER A 265 -11.71 6.79 -3.25
CA SER A 265 -10.99 7.88 -3.89
C SER A 265 -9.55 7.50 -4.26
N THR A 266 -8.76 8.44 -4.75
CA THR A 266 -7.32 8.25 -4.91
C THR A 266 -6.57 8.19 -3.57
N ARG A 267 -7.20 8.65 -2.49
CA ARG A 267 -6.62 8.69 -1.14
C ARG A 267 -7.18 7.62 -0.20
N HIS A 268 -8.38 7.07 -0.48
CA HIS A 268 -9.12 6.17 0.40
C HIS A 268 -9.54 4.89 -0.31
N ASN A 269 -9.32 3.76 0.36
CA ASN A 269 -9.84 2.44 0.02
C ASN A 269 -10.57 1.90 1.25
N PRO A 270 -11.73 1.25 1.11
CA PRO A 270 -12.50 0.79 2.26
C PRO A 270 -11.77 -0.22 3.15
N GLU A 271 -10.80 -0.91 2.60
CA GLU A 271 -9.90 -1.84 3.27
C GLU A 271 -8.46 -1.34 3.05
N PHE A 272 -7.72 -1.11 4.13
CA PHE A 272 -6.38 -0.55 4.09
C PHE A 272 -5.50 -1.13 5.19
N THR A 273 -4.18 -1.02 5.03
CA THR A 273 -3.21 -1.53 6.00
C THR A 273 -2.71 -0.40 6.89
N MET A 274 -2.79 -0.61 8.21
CA MET A 274 -2.17 0.24 9.22
C MET A 274 -1.16 -0.54 10.05
N LEU A 275 -0.15 0.16 10.51
CA LEU A 275 0.61 -0.18 11.71
C LEU A 275 -0.03 0.57 12.87
N GLU A 276 -0.31 -0.11 13.98
CA GLU A 276 -0.56 0.52 15.28
C GLU A 276 0.40 -0.06 16.31
N PHE A 277 0.98 0.81 17.15
CA PHE A 277 1.88 0.39 18.22
C PHE A 277 1.71 1.25 19.46
N TYR A 278 1.99 0.64 20.63
CA TYR A 278 1.82 1.26 21.95
C TYR A 278 3.06 0.98 22.78
N GLN A 279 3.52 2.01 23.49
CA GLN A 279 4.69 1.93 24.37
C GLN A 279 4.36 2.51 25.74
N ALA A 280 4.43 1.66 26.77
CA ALA A 280 4.34 2.09 28.17
C ALA A 280 5.54 2.97 28.55
N TYR A 281 5.29 3.93 29.43
CA TYR A 281 6.27 4.90 29.95
C TYR A 281 6.87 5.81 28.86
N ALA A 282 6.15 5.99 27.74
CA ALA A 282 6.47 6.94 26.69
C ALA A 282 5.44 8.06 26.62
N THR A 283 5.82 9.18 26.01
CA THR A 283 4.99 10.32 25.68
C THR A 283 4.82 10.45 24.16
N TYR A 284 3.89 11.28 23.72
CA TYR A 284 3.74 11.59 22.30
C TYR A 284 5.01 12.23 21.70
N GLU A 285 5.83 12.92 22.50
CA GLU A 285 7.11 13.49 22.05
C GLU A 285 8.14 12.38 21.77
N ASP A 286 8.20 11.33 22.59
CA ASP A 286 9.04 10.14 22.35
C ASP A 286 8.63 9.44 21.06
N LEU A 287 7.32 9.40 20.73
CA LEU A 287 6.83 8.81 19.50
C LEU A 287 7.14 9.69 18.28
N MET A 288 7.19 11.03 18.39
CA MET A 288 7.68 11.88 17.31
C MET A 288 9.13 11.51 16.94
N ASP A 289 9.99 11.32 17.92
CA ASP A 289 11.39 10.95 17.71
C ASP A 289 11.51 9.54 17.08
N LEU A 290 10.75 8.58 17.61
CA LEU A 290 10.72 7.21 17.09
C LEU A 290 10.21 7.14 15.63
N THR A 291 9.16 7.89 15.31
CA THR A 291 8.55 7.95 13.98
C THR A 291 9.49 8.62 12.98
N GLU A 292 10.12 9.73 13.36
CA GLU A 292 11.13 10.39 12.53
C GLU A 292 12.29 9.44 12.21
N GLU A 293 12.79 8.70 13.20
CA GLU A 293 13.85 7.71 13.00
C GLU A 293 13.39 6.58 12.08
N MET A 294 12.25 5.95 12.39
CA MET A 294 11.72 4.80 11.65
C MET A 294 11.45 5.14 10.18
N VAL A 295 10.79 6.25 9.90
CA VAL A 295 10.42 6.64 8.53
C VAL A 295 11.65 7.10 7.73
N SER A 296 12.60 7.82 8.37
CA SER A 296 13.87 8.20 7.75
C SER A 296 14.70 6.98 7.34
N GLU A 297 14.83 5.99 8.23
CA GLU A 297 15.56 4.76 7.94
C GLU A 297 14.83 3.87 6.93
N ALA A 298 13.47 3.83 6.98
CA ALA A 298 12.67 3.14 5.99
C ALA A 298 12.84 3.73 4.58
N ALA A 299 12.91 5.06 4.45
CA ALA A 299 13.18 5.74 3.19
C ALA A 299 14.51 5.25 2.59
N LYS A 300 15.61 5.30 3.38
CA LYS A 300 16.91 4.77 2.96
C LYS A 300 16.86 3.30 2.57
N ALA A 301 16.21 2.48 3.41
CA ALA A 301 16.13 1.04 3.16
C ALA A 301 15.37 0.71 1.87
N VAL A 302 14.27 1.40 1.58
CA VAL A 302 13.37 1.11 0.46
C VAL A 302 13.82 1.76 -0.84
N THR A 303 14.24 3.03 -0.79
CA THR A 303 14.55 3.84 -1.97
C THR A 303 16.04 4.01 -2.22
N GLY A 304 16.88 3.84 -1.21
CA GLY A 304 18.32 4.04 -1.23
C GLY A 304 18.78 5.42 -0.72
N ASP A 305 17.84 6.36 -0.49
CA ASP A 305 18.12 7.73 -0.04
C ASP A 305 16.99 8.24 0.86
N THR A 306 17.25 9.31 1.62
CA THR A 306 16.22 10.09 2.33
C THR A 306 15.54 11.13 1.45
N GLN A 307 16.14 11.49 0.33
CA GLN A 307 15.55 12.37 -0.69
C GLN A 307 14.69 11.53 -1.63
N VAL A 308 13.37 11.59 -1.47
CA VAL A 308 12.42 10.74 -2.19
C VAL A 308 11.60 11.57 -3.17
N LYS A 309 11.65 11.22 -4.44
CA LYS A 309 10.77 11.84 -5.45
C LYS A 309 9.33 11.41 -5.23
N TYR A 310 8.41 12.39 -5.22
CA TYR A 310 6.97 12.18 -5.17
C TYR A 310 6.24 13.22 -6.02
N GLY A 311 5.75 12.83 -7.19
CA GLY A 311 5.15 13.73 -8.17
C GLY A 311 6.16 14.78 -8.64
N GLU A 312 5.82 16.06 -8.42
CA GLU A 312 6.68 17.20 -8.74
C GLU A 312 7.62 17.60 -7.61
N HIS A 313 7.51 16.96 -6.44
CA HIS A 313 8.28 17.28 -5.26
C HIS A 313 9.44 16.29 -5.05
N VAL A 314 10.48 16.75 -4.36
CA VAL A 314 11.49 15.93 -3.73
C VAL A 314 11.27 16.07 -2.22
N LEU A 315 10.76 15.01 -1.60
CA LEU A 315 10.49 14.95 -0.17
C LEU A 315 11.76 14.63 0.59
N ASP A 316 12.08 15.40 1.62
CA ASP A 316 13.24 15.16 2.46
C ASP A 316 12.83 14.45 3.75
N PHE A 317 13.18 13.16 3.85
CA PHE A 317 13.02 12.34 5.04
C PHE A 317 14.27 12.31 5.93
N GLY A 318 15.25 13.20 5.70
CA GLY A 318 16.36 13.43 6.64
C GLY A 318 15.84 13.93 7.99
N LYS A 319 16.61 13.71 9.06
CA LYS A 319 16.19 14.10 10.43
C LYS A 319 16.08 15.63 10.59
N GLY A 320 15.27 16.05 11.58
CA GLY A 320 15.02 17.44 11.94
C GLY A 320 13.72 17.98 11.33
N TRP A 321 12.66 17.17 11.33
CA TRP A 321 11.36 17.57 10.80
C TRP A 321 10.72 18.68 11.61
N LYS A 322 9.96 19.55 10.94
CA LYS A 322 9.25 20.66 11.57
C LYS A 322 8.21 20.12 12.56
N ARG A 323 8.20 20.69 13.78
CA ARG A 323 7.20 20.46 14.82
C ARG A 323 6.53 21.78 15.11
N ILE A 324 5.22 21.87 14.96
CA ILE A 324 4.46 23.11 15.11
C ILE A 324 3.07 22.80 15.66
N SER A 325 2.55 23.66 16.52
CA SER A 325 1.18 23.49 17.02
C SER A 325 0.15 23.81 15.94
N MET A 326 -1.03 23.19 16.03
CA MET A 326 -2.14 23.41 15.09
C MET A 326 -2.49 24.89 14.96
N THR A 327 -2.58 25.59 16.10
CA THR A 327 -2.92 27.04 16.10
C THR A 327 -1.83 27.90 15.46
N GLU A 328 -0.55 27.59 15.69
CA GLU A 328 0.56 28.30 15.04
C GLU A 328 0.57 28.03 13.52
N ALA A 329 0.33 26.78 13.11
CA ALA A 329 0.26 26.41 11.70
C ALA A 329 -0.88 27.14 10.95
N ILE A 330 -2.06 27.27 11.59
CA ILE A 330 -3.16 28.08 11.08
C ILE A 330 -2.74 29.54 10.92
N ARG A 331 -2.11 30.14 11.94
CA ARG A 331 -1.65 31.54 11.90
C ARG A 331 -0.60 31.78 10.80
N GLU A 332 0.34 30.87 10.62
CA GLU A 332 1.32 30.99 9.53
C GLU A 332 0.65 31.06 8.15
N LYS A 333 -0.49 30.43 7.97
CA LYS A 333 -1.20 30.37 6.67
C LYS A 333 -2.23 31.47 6.48
N VAL A 334 -3.03 31.72 7.52
CA VAL A 334 -4.11 32.73 7.45
C VAL A 334 -3.57 34.13 7.70
N GLY A 335 -2.36 34.26 8.27
CA GLY A 335 -1.66 35.53 8.48
C GLY A 335 -2.36 36.43 9.48
N SER A 336 -2.26 37.75 9.26
CA SER A 336 -2.82 38.78 10.17
C SER A 336 -4.35 38.83 10.22
N SER A 337 -5.06 37.98 9.48
CA SER A 337 -6.53 37.94 9.46
C SER A 337 -7.12 37.30 10.74
N LEU A 338 -6.35 36.49 11.48
CA LEU A 338 -6.74 35.88 12.74
C LEU A 338 -5.67 36.15 13.84
N SER A 339 -5.95 37.07 14.75
CA SER A 339 -5.12 37.31 15.95
C SER A 339 -5.34 36.23 17.00
N ASP A 340 -4.51 36.23 18.07
CA ASP A 340 -4.69 35.32 19.22
C ASP A 340 -6.08 35.45 19.85
N LYS A 341 -6.61 36.68 19.87
CA LYS A 341 -7.96 36.94 20.37
C LYS A 341 -9.02 36.36 19.45
N ASP A 342 -8.81 36.42 18.12
CA ASP A 342 -9.73 35.83 17.15
C ASP A 342 -9.70 34.31 17.20
N MET A 343 -8.54 33.68 17.44
CA MET A 343 -8.41 32.24 17.61
C MET A 343 -9.13 31.69 18.85
N ALA A 344 -9.35 32.55 19.86
CA ALA A 344 -10.11 32.19 21.07
C ALA A 344 -11.63 32.46 20.91
N ASP A 345 -12.07 33.09 19.84
CA ASP A 345 -13.46 33.47 19.59
C ASP A 345 -14.13 32.54 18.57
N PRO A 346 -15.05 31.65 18.99
CA PRO A 346 -15.72 30.71 18.08
C PRO A 346 -16.50 31.41 16.95
N ASP A 347 -17.07 32.60 17.19
CA ASP A 347 -17.84 33.30 16.16
C ASP A 347 -16.92 33.88 15.07
N ARG A 348 -15.72 34.28 15.41
CA ARG A 348 -14.70 34.70 14.44
C ARG A 348 -14.21 33.53 13.60
N LEU A 349 -13.94 32.38 14.21
CA LEU A 349 -13.52 31.16 13.50
C LEU A 349 -14.63 30.66 12.55
N ARG A 350 -15.88 30.66 13.03
CA ARG A 350 -17.05 30.29 12.22
C ARG A 350 -17.22 31.23 11.03
N ALA A 351 -17.09 32.54 11.26
CA ALA A 351 -17.17 33.53 10.20
C ALA A 351 -16.07 33.34 9.13
N GLU A 352 -14.88 32.90 9.52
CA GLU A 352 -13.79 32.61 8.59
C GLU A 352 -14.11 31.38 7.73
N LEU A 353 -14.53 30.26 8.33
CA LEU A 353 -14.94 29.04 7.62
C LEU A 353 -16.11 29.27 6.67
N LEU A 354 -17.11 30.07 7.08
CA LEU A 354 -18.28 30.36 6.25
C LEU A 354 -17.93 31.12 4.96
N LYS A 355 -16.78 31.79 4.88
CA LYS A 355 -16.31 32.45 3.62
C LYS A 355 -15.98 31.41 2.54
N THR A 356 -15.61 30.20 2.92
CA THR A 356 -15.15 29.15 2.01
C THR A 356 -16.22 28.09 1.74
N SER A 357 -17.34 28.12 2.50
CA SER A 357 -18.43 27.16 2.36
C SER A 357 -19.25 27.37 1.09
N HIS A 358 -19.54 26.28 0.36
CA HIS A 358 -20.20 26.31 -0.95
C HIS A 358 -21.65 25.80 -0.95
N GLY A 359 -22.19 25.34 0.19
CA GLY A 359 -23.52 24.76 0.26
C GLY A 359 -24.23 24.95 1.60
N GLU A 360 -25.56 24.85 1.60
CA GLU A 360 -26.40 25.05 2.78
C GLU A 360 -26.18 23.95 3.84
N SER A 361 -25.90 22.71 3.40
CA SER A 361 -25.58 21.59 4.28
C SER A 361 -24.27 21.81 5.02
N GLU A 362 -23.24 22.29 4.33
CA GLU A 362 -21.93 22.60 4.90
C GLU A 362 -22.02 23.75 5.91
N ARG A 363 -22.78 24.81 5.58
CA ARG A 363 -23.02 25.93 6.49
C ARG A 363 -23.70 25.49 7.77
N ARG A 364 -24.74 24.63 7.70
CA ARG A 364 -25.40 24.08 8.89
C ARG A 364 -24.43 23.24 9.74
N ALA A 365 -23.54 22.47 9.11
CA ALA A 365 -22.52 21.71 9.83
C ALA A 365 -21.55 22.65 10.57
N ILE A 366 -21.06 23.72 9.91
CA ILE A 366 -20.18 24.72 10.52
C ILE A 366 -20.88 25.45 11.69
N ASP A 367 -22.16 25.79 11.56
CA ASP A 367 -22.94 26.44 12.61
C ASP A 367 -23.08 25.59 13.87
N ALA A 368 -23.08 24.25 13.73
CA ALA A 368 -23.20 23.31 14.83
C ALA A 368 -21.86 22.99 15.52
N MET A 369 -20.72 23.40 14.95
CA MET A 369 -19.37 23.09 15.47
C MET A 369 -19.09 23.85 16.77
N ASN A 370 -18.49 23.14 17.74
CA ASN A 370 -17.87 23.76 18.91
C ASN A 370 -16.52 24.40 18.56
N HIS A 371 -15.90 25.10 19.52
CA HIS A 371 -14.63 25.80 19.29
C HIS A 371 -13.52 24.88 18.78
N GLY A 372 -13.32 23.70 19.37
CA GLY A 372 -12.27 22.77 18.96
C GLY A 372 -12.51 22.19 17.56
N GLU A 373 -13.76 21.89 17.22
CA GLU A 373 -14.15 21.45 15.87
C GLU A 373 -13.89 22.54 14.82
N LEU A 374 -14.17 23.82 15.15
CA LEU A 374 -13.87 24.96 14.28
C LEU A 374 -12.36 25.12 14.03
N VAL A 375 -11.53 24.94 15.06
CA VAL A 375 -10.06 24.98 14.93
C VAL A 375 -9.58 23.85 14.01
N GLY A 376 -10.08 22.62 14.20
CA GLY A 376 -9.78 21.49 13.33
C GLY A 376 -10.15 21.73 11.87
N ALA A 377 -11.38 22.19 11.63
CA ALA A 377 -11.87 22.51 10.28
C ALA A 377 -11.06 23.62 9.58
N LEU A 378 -10.63 24.66 10.32
CA LEU A 378 -9.74 25.70 9.79
C LEU A 378 -8.37 25.13 9.38
N PHE A 379 -7.83 24.23 10.19
CA PHE A 379 -6.57 23.55 9.87
C PHE A 379 -6.71 22.71 8.60
N GLU A 380 -7.71 21.86 8.51
CA GLU A 380 -7.97 21.02 7.32
C GLU A 380 -8.10 21.87 6.06
N HIS A 381 -8.84 23.00 6.15
CA HIS A 381 -9.09 23.85 5.00
C HIS A 381 -7.88 24.65 4.54
N HIS A 382 -7.12 25.26 5.47
CA HIS A 382 -6.08 26.21 5.12
C HIS A 382 -4.65 25.67 5.17
N VAL A 383 -4.39 24.61 5.96
CA VAL A 383 -3.04 24.15 6.29
C VAL A 383 -2.71 22.81 5.68
N GLU A 384 -3.53 21.79 5.89
CA GLU A 384 -3.24 20.40 5.55
C GLU A 384 -2.66 20.23 4.14
N GLY A 385 -3.37 20.71 3.12
CA GLY A 385 -2.97 20.59 1.71
C GLY A 385 -1.66 21.30 1.35
N THR A 386 -1.13 22.14 2.24
CA THR A 386 0.08 22.94 2.01
C THR A 386 1.35 22.31 2.62
N LEU A 387 1.21 21.27 3.42
CA LEU A 387 2.31 20.61 4.12
C LEU A 387 3.00 19.61 3.18
N VAL A 388 4.00 20.06 2.45
CA VAL A 388 4.73 19.25 1.46
C VAL A 388 5.76 18.33 2.15
N HIS A 389 6.65 18.90 2.97
CA HIS A 389 7.68 18.16 3.67
C HIS A 389 7.17 17.58 4.98
N PRO A 390 7.79 16.49 5.51
CA PRO A 390 7.40 15.90 6.78
C PRO A 390 7.28 16.95 7.88
N THR A 391 6.08 17.08 8.45
CA THR A 391 5.76 18.08 9.47
C THR A 391 4.85 17.47 10.53
N PHE A 392 5.26 17.53 11.78
CA PHE A 392 4.43 17.17 12.92
C PHE A 392 3.56 18.37 13.31
N ILE A 393 2.25 18.16 13.31
CA ILE A 393 1.27 19.09 13.87
C ILE A 393 0.91 18.60 15.26
N THR A 394 1.02 19.47 16.26
CA THR A 394 0.83 19.13 17.69
C THR A 394 -0.31 19.93 18.32
N HIS A 395 -0.67 19.60 19.55
CA HIS A 395 -1.63 20.34 20.36
C HIS A 395 -3.03 20.42 19.74
N PHE A 396 -3.58 19.26 19.42
CA PHE A 396 -4.96 19.13 18.92
C PHE A 396 -5.97 19.50 20.00
N PRO A 397 -7.12 20.14 19.64
CA PRO A 397 -8.20 20.39 20.59
C PRO A 397 -8.73 19.10 21.22
N THR A 398 -9.02 19.17 22.53
CA THR A 398 -9.58 18.04 23.29
C THR A 398 -10.92 17.57 22.71
N ALA A 399 -11.72 18.49 22.18
CA ALA A 399 -13.04 18.21 21.60
C ALA A 399 -13.00 17.23 20.41
N ILE A 400 -11.89 17.19 19.66
CA ILE A 400 -11.67 16.31 18.51
C ILE A 400 -10.68 15.17 18.79
N SER A 401 -10.37 14.90 20.06
CA SER A 401 -9.36 13.93 20.49
C SER A 401 -9.88 13.02 21.62
N PRO A 402 -10.90 12.17 21.36
CA PRO A 402 -11.66 11.49 22.44
C PRO A 402 -10.88 10.42 23.20
N LEU A 403 -9.74 9.94 22.68
CA LEU A 403 -8.92 8.88 23.28
C LEU A 403 -7.55 9.38 23.75
N ALA A 404 -7.22 10.66 23.43
CA ALA A 404 -5.97 11.28 23.80
C ALA A 404 -6.02 11.94 25.19
N ARG A 405 -4.90 11.88 25.93
CA ARG A 405 -4.74 12.55 27.22
C ARG A 405 -4.78 14.08 27.04
N ARG A 406 -5.47 14.77 27.95
CA ARG A 406 -5.39 16.24 28.05
C ARG A 406 -3.99 16.68 28.45
N ASN A 407 -3.55 17.82 27.92
CA ASN A 407 -2.33 18.44 28.38
C ASN A 407 -2.51 18.96 29.82
N ASP A 408 -1.55 18.65 30.71
CA ASP A 408 -1.64 19.01 32.14
C ASP A 408 -1.66 20.52 32.39
N LYS A 409 -1.09 21.34 31.50
CA LYS A 409 -1.02 22.80 31.64
C LYS A 409 -2.17 23.51 30.95
N ASN A 410 -2.73 22.92 29.89
CA ASN A 410 -3.85 23.47 29.15
C ASN A 410 -4.83 22.34 28.77
N PRO A 411 -5.88 22.11 29.56
CA PRO A 411 -6.84 21.01 29.35
C PRO A 411 -7.69 21.15 28.08
N GLU A 412 -7.68 22.29 27.38
CA GLU A 412 -8.38 22.51 26.11
C GLU A 412 -7.69 21.82 24.92
N ILE A 413 -6.42 21.44 25.10
CA ILE A 413 -5.63 20.71 24.11
C ILE A 413 -5.20 19.34 24.64
N THR A 414 -4.79 18.47 23.74
CA THR A 414 -4.26 17.13 24.03
C THR A 414 -2.79 17.00 23.69
N ASP A 415 -2.11 16.09 24.36
CA ASP A 415 -0.76 15.62 24.06
C ASP A 415 -0.82 14.68 22.84
N ARG A 416 -1.03 15.24 21.64
CA ARG A 416 -1.27 14.55 20.37
C ARG A 416 -0.48 15.20 19.24
N PHE A 417 -0.03 14.39 18.30
CA PHE A 417 0.43 14.88 17.02
C PHE A 417 -0.20 14.11 15.85
N GLU A 418 -0.19 14.73 14.69
CA GLU A 418 -0.31 14.06 13.41
C GLU A 418 0.89 14.41 12.53
N LEU A 419 1.40 13.43 11.77
CA LEU A 419 2.45 13.63 10.79
C LEU A 419 1.83 13.86 9.41
N TYR A 420 2.16 14.98 8.80
CA TYR A 420 1.74 15.30 7.44
C TYR A 420 2.92 15.27 6.46
N VAL A 421 2.70 14.66 5.30
CA VAL A 421 3.65 14.67 4.18
C VAL A 421 2.87 14.76 2.86
N ALA A 422 3.30 15.63 1.95
CA ALA A 422 2.66 15.85 0.66
C ALA A 422 1.14 16.14 0.76
N GLY A 423 0.75 16.97 1.75
CA GLY A 423 -0.62 17.36 2.01
C GLY A 423 -1.52 16.20 2.45
N ARG A 424 -0.97 15.22 3.16
CA ARG A 424 -1.69 14.03 3.66
C ARG A 424 -1.22 13.66 5.05
N GLU A 425 -2.16 13.31 5.90
CA GLU A 425 -1.89 12.63 7.16
C GLU A 425 -1.25 11.25 6.90
N ILE A 426 -0.11 10.99 7.50
CA ILE A 426 0.63 9.72 7.42
C ILE A 426 0.53 8.95 8.73
N ALA A 427 0.58 9.67 9.86
CA ALA A 427 0.52 9.09 11.19
C ALA A 427 -0.29 9.97 12.15
N ASN A 428 -0.87 9.34 13.17
CA ASN A 428 -1.59 9.98 14.27
C ASN A 428 -1.17 9.30 15.57
N ALA A 429 -0.71 10.08 16.56
CA ALA A 429 -0.23 9.56 17.83
C ALA A 429 -0.55 10.49 18.98
N PHE A 430 -0.67 9.93 20.17
CA PHE A 430 -0.90 10.69 21.39
C PHE A 430 -0.42 9.97 22.65
N SER A 431 -0.20 10.74 23.71
CA SER A 431 -0.20 10.19 25.05
C SER A 431 -1.60 9.70 25.39
N GLU A 432 -1.70 8.46 25.82
CA GLU A 432 -2.98 7.77 26.00
C GLU A 432 -3.74 8.29 27.21
N LEU A 433 -5.05 8.43 27.05
CA LEU A 433 -5.93 8.70 28.18
C LEU A 433 -6.04 7.43 29.03
N ASN A 434 -5.44 7.46 30.22
CA ASN A 434 -5.44 6.35 31.16
C ASN A 434 -6.32 6.59 32.42
N ASP A 435 -6.99 7.74 32.51
CA ASP A 435 -7.99 8.02 33.54
C ASP A 435 -9.35 7.40 33.14
N PRO A 436 -9.84 6.36 33.86
CA PRO A 436 -11.09 5.70 33.51
C PRO A 436 -12.31 6.62 33.64
N LEU A 437 -12.27 7.62 34.53
CA LEU A 437 -13.41 8.52 34.73
C LEU A 437 -13.51 9.56 33.60
N ASP A 438 -12.39 10.15 33.18
CA ASP A 438 -12.37 11.04 32.01
C ASP A 438 -12.75 10.26 30.74
N GLN A 439 -12.19 9.04 30.53
CA GLN A 439 -12.54 8.21 29.38
C GLN A 439 -14.03 7.85 29.33
N LYS A 440 -14.63 7.52 30.47
CA LYS A 440 -16.06 7.28 30.58
C LYS A 440 -16.88 8.50 30.17
N GLY A 441 -16.47 9.68 30.65
CA GLY A 441 -17.13 10.94 30.30
C GLY A 441 -17.08 11.20 28.78
N ARG A 442 -15.94 10.92 28.13
CA ARG A 442 -15.78 11.11 26.69
C ARG A 442 -16.61 10.13 25.87
N PHE A 443 -16.70 8.87 26.28
CA PHE A 443 -17.59 7.90 25.62
C PHE A 443 -19.05 8.30 25.72
N LEU A 444 -19.50 8.80 26.88
CA LEU A 444 -20.86 9.30 27.04
C LEU A 444 -21.13 10.50 26.12
N ALA A 445 -20.18 11.42 25.99
CA ALA A 445 -20.31 12.54 25.05
C ALA A 445 -20.39 12.08 23.57
N GLN A 446 -19.66 11.01 23.19
CA GLN A 446 -19.78 10.40 21.85
C GLN A 446 -21.18 9.80 21.63
N LEU A 447 -21.76 9.11 22.63
CA LEU A 447 -23.13 8.61 22.54
C LEU A 447 -24.16 9.71 22.37
N GLU A 448 -24.01 10.83 23.09
CA GLU A 448 -24.88 12.00 22.94
C GLU A 448 -24.76 12.60 21.53
N ALA A 449 -23.55 12.68 20.98
CA ALA A 449 -23.30 13.13 19.62
C ALA A 449 -23.98 12.22 18.58
N LYS A 450 -23.91 10.90 18.80
CA LYS A 450 -24.62 9.88 17.97
C LYS A 450 -26.13 10.09 18.00
N GLN A 451 -26.71 10.35 19.18
CA GLN A 451 -28.16 10.62 19.31
C GLN A 451 -28.57 11.92 18.60
N ARG A 452 -27.68 12.90 18.49
CA ARG A 452 -27.88 14.14 17.72
C ARG A 452 -27.70 13.96 16.21
N GLY A 453 -27.37 12.74 15.72
CA GLY A 453 -27.27 12.41 14.32
C GLY A 453 -25.87 12.39 13.73
N GLN A 454 -24.81 12.54 14.54
CA GLN A 454 -23.45 12.32 14.07
C GLN A 454 -23.25 10.83 13.78
N GLN A 455 -22.75 10.51 12.58
CA GLN A 455 -22.60 9.12 12.13
C GLN A 455 -21.22 8.54 12.41
N GLU A 456 -20.22 9.39 12.60
CA GLU A 456 -18.84 9.01 12.89
C GLU A 456 -18.58 9.19 14.38
N THR A 457 -19.02 8.21 15.18
CA THR A 457 -18.91 8.18 16.63
C THR A 457 -18.54 6.79 17.11
N MET A 458 -18.00 6.68 18.31
CA MET A 458 -17.68 5.40 18.95
C MET A 458 -18.83 4.96 19.86
N ASP A 459 -19.02 3.64 19.99
CA ASP A 459 -19.89 3.05 20.99
C ASP A 459 -19.23 3.09 22.39
N TYR A 460 -20.06 2.96 23.43
CA TYR A 460 -19.58 2.85 24.80
C TYR A 460 -19.04 1.44 25.05
N ASP A 461 -17.74 1.31 25.30
CA ASP A 461 -17.09 0.04 25.63
C ASP A 461 -16.86 -0.05 27.16
N GLU A 462 -17.79 -0.72 27.84
CA GLU A 462 -17.73 -0.90 29.31
C GLU A 462 -16.56 -1.80 29.73
N ASP A 463 -16.20 -2.80 28.92
CA ASP A 463 -15.08 -3.68 29.21
C ASP A 463 -13.74 -2.95 29.11
N TYR A 464 -13.63 -2.02 28.17
CA TYR A 464 -12.44 -1.16 28.10
C TYR A 464 -12.34 -0.20 29.31
N ILE A 465 -13.45 0.39 29.75
CA ILE A 465 -13.45 1.20 31.00
C ILE A 465 -13.01 0.35 32.19
N ARG A 466 -13.55 -0.87 32.32
CA ARG A 466 -13.14 -1.82 33.36
C ARG A 466 -11.64 -2.18 33.27
N ALA A 467 -11.11 -2.36 32.06
CA ALA A 467 -9.67 -2.57 31.87
C ALA A 467 -8.84 -1.39 32.39
N LEU A 468 -9.23 -0.14 32.09
CA LEU A 468 -8.57 1.05 32.63
C LEU A 468 -8.67 1.13 34.16
N GLU A 469 -9.78 0.70 34.77
CA GLU A 469 -9.94 0.64 36.22
C GLU A 469 -8.96 -0.34 36.89
N HIS A 470 -8.45 -1.35 36.16
CA HIS A 470 -7.36 -2.20 36.64
C HIS A 470 -5.98 -1.52 36.53
N GLY A 471 -5.87 -0.39 35.87
CA GLY A 471 -4.68 0.43 35.72
C GLY A 471 -3.93 0.19 34.42
N MET A 472 -3.86 1.21 33.58
CA MET A 472 -2.97 1.28 32.43
C MET A 472 -1.78 2.19 32.79
N PRO A 473 -0.52 1.76 32.63
CA PRO A 473 0.62 2.64 32.86
C PRO A 473 0.55 3.87 31.95
N PRO A 474 1.25 4.98 32.26
CA PRO A 474 1.44 6.04 31.28
C PRO A 474 1.95 5.44 29.96
N THR A 475 1.25 5.70 28.87
CA THR A 475 1.47 5.02 27.58
C THR A 475 1.33 6.05 26.47
N ALA A 476 2.08 5.88 25.40
CA ALA A 476 1.83 6.57 24.14
C ALA A 476 1.57 5.55 23.03
N GLY A 477 0.65 5.88 22.13
CA GLY A 477 0.26 5.03 21.00
C GLY A 477 0.24 5.80 19.69
N GLU A 478 0.46 5.08 18.59
CA GLU A 478 0.53 5.65 17.26
C GLU A 478 -0.07 4.72 16.21
N GLY A 479 -0.80 5.31 15.25
CA GLY A 479 -1.25 4.66 14.03
C GLY A 479 -0.56 5.25 12.81
N ILE A 480 0.04 4.40 11.96
CA ILE A 480 0.70 4.80 10.70
C ILE A 480 0.05 4.12 9.52
N GLY A 481 -0.37 4.90 8.52
CA GLY A 481 -0.92 4.41 7.27
C GLY A 481 0.14 3.78 6.37
N ILE A 482 0.28 2.45 6.38
CA ILE A 482 1.28 1.72 5.57
C ILE A 482 1.06 1.95 4.07
N ASP A 483 -0.19 1.99 3.61
CA ASP A 483 -0.47 2.23 2.19
C ASP A 483 -0.06 3.65 1.78
N ARG A 484 -0.33 4.66 2.62
CA ARG A 484 0.09 6.06 2.38
C ARG A 484 1.61 6.19 2.36
N LEU A 485 2.31 5.56 3.30
CA LEU A 485 3.77 5.56 3.33
C LEU A 485 4.37 4.84 2.11
N ALA A 486 3.77 3.72 1.69
CA ALA A 486 4.15 3.02 0.46
C ALA A 486 3.96 3.90 -0.79
N MET A 487 2.88 4.70 -0.87
CA MET A 487 2.66 5.65 -1.96
C MET A 487 3.81 6.64 -2.07
N LEU A 488 4.26 7.21 -0.96
CA LEU A 488 5.37 8.17 -0.93
C LEU A 488 6.67 7.54 -1.45
N PHE A 489 7.02 6.34 -0.99
CA PHE A 489 8.28 5.66 -1.34
C PHE A 489 8.27 4.99 -2.73
N THR A 490 7.13 4.96 -3.42
CA THR A 490 6.99 4.37 -4.75
C THR A 490 6.56 5.38 -5.82
N ASP A 491 6.50 6.67 -5.49
CA ASP A 491 5.98 7.73 -6.38
C ASP A 491 4.58 7.41 -6.92
N SER A 492 3.72 6.83 -6.08
CA SER A 492 2.36 6.42 -6.45
C SER A 492 1.35 7.48 -6.03
N GLN A 493 0.62 8.05 -6.99
CA GLN A 493 -0.33 9.15 -6.72
C GLN A 493 -1.69 8.65 -6.22
N SER A 494 -1.99 7.36 -6.39
CA SER A 494 -3.23 6.73 -5.94
C SER A 494 -2.97 5.56 -5.01
N ILE A 495 -3.76 5.43 -3.94
CA ILE A 495 -3.71 4.28 -3.03
C ILE A 495 -3.94 2.95 -3.76
N ARG A 496 -4.66 2.97 -4.89
CA ARG A 496 -4.90 1.80 -5.74
C ARG A 496 -3.63 1.27 -6.42
N ASP A 497 -2.61 2.11 -6.56
CA ASP A 497 -1.32 1.69 -7.15
C ASP A 497 -0.53 0.80 -6.21
N VAL A 498 -0.71 0.96 -4.89
CA VAL A 498 0.01 0.21 -3.85
C VAL A 498 -0.82 -0.91 -3.20
N ILE A 499 -2.07 -1.08 -3.62
CA ILE A 499 -2.94 -2.21 -3.26
C ILE A 499 -3.03 -3.15 -4.45
N LEU A 500 -2.74 -4.45 -4.24
CA LEU A 500 -2.72 -5.45 -5.33
C LEU A 500 -4.07 -5.53 -6.04
N PHE A 501 -5.16 -5.67 -5.28
CA PHE A 501 -6.52 -5.78 -5.78
C PHE A 501 -7.42 -4.76 -5.04
N PRO A 502 -7.42 -3.49 -5.47
CA PRO A 502 -8.26 -2.46 -4.85
C PRO A 502 -9.75 -2.72 -5.16
N LEU A 503 -10.62 -2.30 -4.26
CA LEU A 503 -12.05 -2.30 -4.55
C LEU A 503 -12.38 -1.27 -5.63
N LEU A 504 -13.12 -1.70 -6.64
CA LEU A 504 -13.55 -0.86 -7.76
C LEU A 504 -15.07 -0.91 -7.90
N LYS A 505 -15.65 0.14 -8.46
CA LYS A 505 -17.08 0.13 -8.83
C LYS A 505 -17.36 -1.03 -9.79
N PRO A 506 -18.52 -1.71 -9.68
CA PRO A 506 -18.94 -2.68 -10.67
C PRO A 506 -18.95 -2.04 -12.08
N LEU A 507 -18.58 -2.83 -13.09
CA LEU A 507 -18.78 -2.40 -14.48
C LEU A 507 -20.30 -2.24 -14.70
N ALA A 508 -20.69 -1.20 -15.42
CA ALA A 508 -22.06 -1.11 -15.92
C ALA A 508 -22.34 -2.35 -16.79
N LYS A 509 -23.46 -3.01 -16.51
CA LYS A 509 -23.91 -4.17 -17.31
C LYS A 509 -24.39 -3.70 -18.66
#